data_c0e8e3299bf999ce914c38a800540ebe
#
_entry.id   c0e8e3299bf999ce914c38a800540ebe
#
_cell.length_a   1.000
_cell.length_b   1.000
_cell.length_c   1.000
_cell.angle_alpha   90.00
_cell.angle_beta   90.00
_cell.angle_gamma   90.00
#
_symmetry.space_group_name_H-M   'P 1'
#
loop_
_entity.id
_entity.type
_entity.pdbx_description
1 polymer ?
#
loop_
_entity_poly.entity_id
_entity_poly.type
_entity_poly.pdbx_seq_one_letter_code
_entity_poly.pdbx_strand_id
1 'polypeptide(L)'
;MSSKKSVVKIIGGSWKRKNIFFHDADDLRPTLNRVRETLFNWLGQDLSGKTCLDLFSGSGILGFESLSRNAHSCTLVDNNTPTISGLIDNKNNLNASNALVVNSTAEIFLKNNNELFDIIFVDPPFASFDVYPLLIEIKNHLNSKGIIYLEMNERYSSNELKILKHSKAGKVYFYLLSLNI
;
A
#
# COMPACT_ATOMS: atom_id res chain seq x y z
N MET A 1 17.50 24.50 1.89
CA MET A 1 18.19 23.23 1.57
C MET A 1 17.30 22.45 0.63
N SER A 2 17.76 22.11 -0.59
CA SER A 2 16.98 21.28 -1.53
C SER A 2 16.91 19.88 -0.97
N SER A 3 15.71 19.40 -0.54
CA SER A 3 15.52 18.03 -0.13
C SER A 3 15.84 17.12 -1.32
N LYS A 4 16.69 16.14 -1.13
CA LYS A 4 17.07 15.18 -2.16
C LYS A 4 15.83 14.38 -2.55
N LYS A 5 15.40 14.45 -3.80
CA LYS A 5 14.32 13.62 -4.32
C LYS A 5 14.90 12.25 -4.66
N SER A 6 14.35 11.21 -4.07
CA SER A 6 14.62 9.82 -4.43
C SER A 6 13.64 9.32 -5.47
N VAL A 7 13.98 8.23 -6.15
CA VAL A 7 13.19 7.67 -7.22
C VAL A 7 13.07 6.16 -7.08
N VAL A 8 11.86 5.64 -7.32
CA VAL A 8 11.60 4.22 -7.47
C VAL A 8 10.82 3.99 -8.77
N LYS A 9 11.05 2.84 -9.43
CA LYS A 9 10.38 2.52 -10.70
C LYS A 9 9.21 1.57 -10.50
N ILE A 10 8.16 1.80 -11.27
CA ILE A 10 7.07 0.84 -11.46
C ILE A 10 7.61 -0.37 -12.22
N ILE A 11 7.31 -1.59 -11.75
CA ILE A 11 7.88 -2.83 -12.27
C ILE A 11 6.97 -3.59 -13.25
N GLY A 12 5.65 -3.29 -13.26
CA GLY A 12 4.69 -3.98 -14.13
C GLY A 12 3.58 -3.07 -14.66
N GLY A 13 2.72 -3.62 -15.49
CA GLY A 13 1.54 -2.95 -16.03
C GLY A 13 1.85 -1.88 -17.09
N SER A 14 0.86 -1.00 -17.32
CA SER A 14 0.89 0.03 -18.37
C SER A 14 1.93 1.13 -18.13
N TRP A 15 2.32 1.34 -16.87
CA TRP A 15 3.33 2.33 -16.48
C TRP A 15 4.70 1.72 -16.17
N LYS A 16 4.94 0.49 -16.60
CA LYS A 16 6.24 -0.19 -16.38
C LYS A 16 7.40 0.71 -16.77
N ARG A 17 8.42 0.80 -15.90
CA ARG A 17 9.63 1.64 -15.97
C ARG A 17 9.41 3.13 -15.74
N LYS A 18 8.18 3.63 -15.57
CA LYS A 18 7.95 5.01 -15.13
C LYS A 18 8.48 5.24 -13.73
N ASN A 19 8.96 6.43 -13.47
CA ASN A 19 9.52 6.85 -12.20
C ASN A 19 8.43 7.38 -11.27
N ILE A 20 8.51 7.00 -10.00
CA ILE A 20 7.82 7.59 -8.88
C ILE A 20 8.85 8.37 -8.08
N PHE A 21 8.62 9.65 -7.89
CA PHE A 21 9.49 10.54 -7.14
C PHE A 21 8.96 10.73 -5.73
N PHE A 22 9.84 10.71 -4.74
CA PHE A 22 9.46 10.93 -3.34
C PHE A 22 10.57 11.68 -2.60
N HIS A 23 10.23 12.32 -1.50
CA HIS A 23 11.20 12.93 -0.62
C HIS A 23 11.74 11.87 0.32
N ASP A 24 13.08 11.78 0.41
CA ASP A 24 13.71 10.95 1.45
C ASP A 24 13.34 11.53 2.82
N ALA A 25 12.42 10.87 3.51
CA ALA A 25 12.37 10.91 4.95
C ALA A 25 13.25 9.78 5.46
N ASP A 26 13.97 9.97 6.55
CA ASP A 26 14.97 9.02 7.08
C ASP A 26 14.45 7.59 7.29
N ASP A 27 13.12 7.40 7.29
CA ASP A 27 12.42 6.12 7.46
C ASP A 27 11.70 5.59 6.18
N LEU A 28 11.67 6.34 5.08
CA LEU A 28 11.07 5.89 3.82
C LEU A 28 12.02 4.91 3.12
N ARG A 29 11.90 3.63 3.45
CA ARG A 29 12.49 2.54 2.67
C ARG A 29 11.46 2.14 1.61
N PRO A 30 11.71 2.39 0.31
CA PRO A 30 10.84 1.83 -0.72
C PRO A 30 10.82 0.32 -0.53
N THR A 31 9.63 -0.25 -0.49
CA THR A 31 9.46 -1.71 -0.52
C THR A 31 10.37 -2.27 -1.61
N LEU A 32 11.30 -3.13 -1.23
CA LEU A 32 12.33 -3.64 -2.14
C LEU A 32 11.68 -4.19 -3.41
N ASN A 33 12.26 -3.94 -4.57
CA ASN A 33 11.74 -4.43 -5.86
C ASN A 33 11.35 -5.91 -5.80
N ARG A 34 12.18 -6.74 -5.15
CA ARG A 34 11.91 -8.17 -4.97
C ARG A 34 10.65 -8.47 -4.16
N VAL A 35 10.37 -7.68 -3.13
CA VAL A 35 9.15 -7.85 -2.30
C VAL A 35 7.93 -7.49 -3.14
N ARG A 36 7.97 -6.37 -3.89
CA ARG A 36 6.90 -5.97 -4.81
C ARG A 36 6.66 -6.98 -5.93
N GLU A 37 7.73 -7.53 -6.53
CA GLU A 37 7.62 -8.62 -7.52
C GLU A 37 6.89 -9.82 -6.91
N THR A 38 7.28 -10.24 -5.71
CA THR A 38 6.63 -11.36 -5.00
C THR A 38 5.17 -11.04 -4.71
N LEU A 39 4.87 -9.84 -4.19
CA LEU A 39 3.51 -9.39 -3.90
C LEU A 39 2.62 -9.47 -5.13
N PHE A 40 3.02 -8.85 -6.24
CA PHE A 40 2.20 -8.81 -7.45
C PHE A 40 2.16 -10.15 -8.21
N ASN A 41 3.13 -11.05 -7.98
CA ASN A 41 3.00 -12.45 -8.40
C ASN A 41 1.94 -13.20 -7.57
N TRP A 42 1.77 -12.84 -6.31
CA TRP A 42 0.75 -13.43 -5.44
C TRP A 42 -0.65 -12.88 -5.73
N LEU A 43 -0.79 -11.57 -5.94
CA LEU A 43 -2.06 -10.90 -6.24
C LEU A 43 -2.56 -11.18 -7.67
N GLY A 44 -1.63 -11.49 -8.58
CA GLY A 44 -1.87 -11.53 -10.03
C GLY A 44 -1.30 -10.32 -10.74
N GLN A 45 -1.02 -10.47 -12.03
CA GLN A 45 -0.44 -9.41 -12.85
C GLN A 45 -1.48 -8.41 -13.37
N ASP A 46 -2.75 -8.78 -13.38
CA ASP A 46 -3.89 -7.96 -13.78
C ASP A 46 -4.87 -7.81 -12.59
N LEU A 47 -5.13 -6.57 -12.20
CA LEU A 47 -6.02 -6.21 -11.11
C LEU A 47 -7.31 -5.53 -11.62
N SER A 48 -7.71 -5.81 -12.86
CA SER A 48 -8.93 -5.25 -13.47
C SER A 48 -10.13 -5.41 -12.56
N GLY A 49 -10.88 -4.31 -12.38
CA GLY A 49 -12.07 -4.24 -11.53
C GLY A 49 -11.80 -4.20 -10.02
N LYS A 50 -10.55 -4.27 -9.57
CA LYS A 50 -10.21 -4.22 -8.15
C LYS A 50 -10.14 -2.78 -7.63
N THR A 51 -10.74 -2.55 -6.47
CA THR A 51 -10.58 -1.32 -5.67
C THR A 51 -9.48 -1.52 -4.64
N CYS A 52 -8.52 -0.61 -4.60
CA CYS A 52 -7.34 -0.69 -3.73
C CYS A 52 -7.32 0.45 -2.71
N LEU A 53 -6.78 0.17 -1.54
CA LEU A 53 -6.49 1.15 -0.49
C LEU A 53 -5.04 0.98 -0.04
N ASP A 54 -4.27 2.06 -0.02
CA ASP A 54 -2.90 2.11 0.50
C ASP A 54 -2.89 3.02 1.72
N LEU A 55 -2.88 2.41 2.92
CA LEU A 55 -3.08 3.11 4.20
C LEU A 55 -1.84 3.83 4.73
N PHE A 56 -0.67 3.51 4.22
CA PHE A 56 0.62 4.12 4.57
C PHE A 56 1.40 4.35 3.29
N SER A 57 0.89 5.26 2.45
CA SER A 57 1.28 5.30 1.04
C SER A 57 2.75 5.68 0.82
N GLY A 58 3.34 6.51 1.66
CA GLY A 58 4.72 6.94 1.50
C GLY A 58 4.99 7.44 0.07
N SER A 59 5.85 6.73 -0.67
CA SER A 59 6.11 7.04 -2.08
C SER A 59 4.91 6.83 -3.02
N GLY A 60 3.89 6.09 -2.56
CA GLY A 60 2.74 5.65 -3.37
C GLY A 60 3.02 4.47 -4.27
N ILE A 61 4.18 3.82 -4.14
CA ILE A 61 4.62 2.81 -5.10
C ILE A 61 3.67 1.62 -5.19
N LEU A 62 3.08 1.15 -4.08
CA LEU A 62 2.14 0.02 -4.09
C LEU A 62 0.82 0.41 -4.76
N GLY A 63 0.28 1.59 -4.42
CA GLY A 63 -0.94 2.10 -5.03
C GLY A 63 -0.78 2.38 -6.53
N PHE A 64 0.29 3.06 -6.94
CA PHE A 64 0.54 3.32 -8.37
C PHE A 64 0.88 2.04 -9.15
N GLU A 65 1.57 1.08 -8.55
CA GLU A 65 1.81 -0.23 -9.15
C GLU A 65 0.49 -0.98 -9.42
N SER A 66 -0.47 -0.95 -8.46
CA SER A 66 -1.78 -1.57 -8.67
C SER A 66 -2.58 -0.89 -9.77
N LEU A 67 -2.57 0.45 -9.85
CA LEU A 67 -3.20 1.19 -10.94
C LEU A 67 -2.53 0.89 -12.29
N SER A 68 -1.21 0.78 -12.33
CA SER A 68 -0.44 0.34 -13.51
C SER A 68 -0.87 -1.04 -14.01
N ARG A 69 -1.40 -1.89 -13.12
CA ARG A 69 -1.91 -3.23 -13.40
C ARG A 69 -3.42 -3.29 -13.52
N ASN A 70 -4.02 -2.19 -13.98
CA ASN A 70 -5.44 -2.04 -14.30
C ASN A 70 -6.38 -2.05 -13.09
N ALA A 71 -5.93 -1.81 -11.86
CA ALA A 71 -6.85 -1.61 -10.75
C ALA A 71 -7.88 -0.52 -11.12
N HIS A 72 -9.14 -0.73 -10.74
CA HIS A 72 -10.23 0.19 -11.02
C HIS A 72 -9.96 1.56 -10.37
N SER A 73 -9.55 1.55 -9.12
CA SER A 73 -9.18 2.75 -8.35
C SER A 73 -8.19 2.40 -7.25
N CYS A 74 -7.49 3.41 -6.77
CA CYS A 74 -6.66 3.30 -5.56
C CYS A 74 -6.77 4.57 -4.73
N THR A 75 -7.11 4.42 -3.45
CA THR A 75 -7.03 5.49 -2.45
C THR A 75 -5.68 5.39 -1.74
N LEU A 76 -4.93 6.49 -1.76
CA LEU A 76 -3.59 6.64 -1.20
C LEU A 76 -3.69 7.53 0.03
N VAL A 77 -3.46 6.98 1.21
CA VAL A 77 -3.57 7.68 2.50
C VAL A 77 -2.19 7.88 3.11
N ASP A 78 -1.90 9.08 3.52
CA ASP A 78 -0.71 9.42 4.29
C ASP A 78 -0.99 10.67 5.14
N ASN A 79 -0.29 10.86 6.26
CA ASN A 79 -0.49 12.03 7.12
C ASN A 79 0.66 13.05 7.03
N ASN A 80 1.68 12.77 6.24
CA ASN A 80 2.83 13.65 6.06
C ASN A 80 2.60 14.59 4.87
N THR A 81 2.49 15.89 5.12
CA THR A 81 2.22 16.89 4.09
C THR A 81 3.21 16.88 2.91
N PRO A 82 4.53 16.80 3.10
CA PRO A 82 5.48 16.62 2.00
C PRO A 82 5.22 15.36 1.17
N THR A 83 4.86 14.25 1.81
CA THR A 83 4.49 12.99 1.15
C THR A 83 3.25 13.18 0.28
N ILE A 84 2.20 13.82 0.80
CA ILE A 84 0.97 14.13 0.06
C ILE A 84 1.26 14.97 -1.19
N SER A 85 2.10 15.99 -1.08
CA SER A 85 2.51 16.78 -2.25
C SER A 85 3.18 15.90 -3.31
N GLY A 86 4.09 15.01 -2.90
CA GLY A 86 4.76 14.06 -3.81
C GLY A 86 3.79 13.07 -4.47
N LEU A 87 2.79 12.58 -3.73
CA LEU A 87 1.75 11.71 -4.27
C LEU A 87 0.90 12.42 -5.33
N ILE A 88 0.53 13.68 -5.09
CA ILE A 88 -0.22 14.50 -6.04
C ILE A 88 0.62 14.74 -7.30
N ASP A 89 1.91 15.08 -7.17
CA ASP A 89 2.82 15.26 -8.31
C ASP A 89 2.92 13.98 -9.14
N ASN A 90 3.11 12.82 -8.50
CA ASN A 90 3.19 11.53 -9.19
C ASN A 90 1.87 11.16 -9.87
N LYS A 91 0.72 11.39 -9.21
CA LYS A 91 -0.61 11.24 -9.80
C LYS A 91 -0.74 12.03 -11.09
N ASN A 92 -0.34 13.31 -11.08
CA ASN A 92 -0.41 14.19 -12.24
C ASN A 92 0.55 13.73 -13.36
N ASN A 93 1.79 13.38 -13.01
CA ASN A 93 2.80 12.91 -13.96
C ASN A 93 2.41 11.58 -14.65
N LEU A 94 1.66 10.74 -13.97
CA LEU A 94 1.16 9.48 -14.51
C LEU A 94 -0.18 9.63 -15.23
N ASN A 95 -0.87 10.78 -15.12
CA ASN A 95 -2.26 10.98 -15.51
C ASN A 95 -3.20 9.94 -14.84
N ALA A 96 -2.96 9.66 -13.56
CA ALA A 96 -3.67 8.66 -12.77
C ALA A 96 -5.00 9.23 -12.24
N SER A 97 -6.00 9.43 -13.13
CA SER A 97 -7.31 10.01 -12.76
C SER A 97 -8.07 9.18 -11.73
N ASN A 98 -7.82 7.87 -11.68
CA ASN A 98 -8.40 6.91 -10.76
C ASN A 98 -7.60 6.72 -9.44
N ALA A 99 -6.62 7.57 -9.16
CA ALA A 99 -5.97 7.70 -7.87
C ALA A 99 -6.65 8.79 -7.02
N LEU A 100 -7.01 8.48 -5.78
CA LEU A 100 -7.46 9.45 -4.78
C LEU A 100 -6.36 9.59 -3.73
N VAL A 101 -5.86 10.81 -3.51
CA VAL A 101 -4.87 11.10 -2.47
C VAL A 101 -5.56 11.76 -1.28
N VAL A 102 -5.38 11.21 -0.09
CA VAL A 102 -6.04 11.66 1.15
C VAL A 102 -5.00 11.96 2.21
N ASN A 103 -5.02 13.19 2.73
CA ASN A 103 -4.20 13.59 3.87
C ASN A 103 -4.90 13.23 5.18
N SER A 104 -4.56 12.10 5.76
CA SER A 104 -5.17 11.58 7.00
C SER A 104 -4.25 10.53 7.63
N THR A 105 -4.41 10.26 8.92
CA THR A 105 -3.89 9.01 9.49
C THR A 105 -4.77 7.84 9.05
N ALA A 106 -4.22 6.62 9.08
CA ALA A 106 -4.93 5.40 8.72
C ALA A 106 -6.20 5.22 9.58
N GLU A 107 -6.09 5.45 10.89
CA GLU A 107 -7.19 5.29 11.85
C GLU A 107 -8.33 6.30 11.60
N ILE A 108 -7.98 7.58 11.37
CA ILE A 108 -8.98 8.63 11.08
C ILE A 108 -9.65 8.35 9.74
N PHE A 109 -8.89 7.92 8.74
CA PHE A 109 -9.43 7.57 7.44
C PHE A 109 -10.46 6.44 7.57
N LEU A 110 -10.09 5.32 8.19
CA LEU A 110 -10.99 4.16 8.36
C LEU A 110 -12.24 4.55 9.15
N LYS A 111 -12.10 5.29 10.25
CA LYS A 111 -13.26 5.74 11.05
C LYS A 111 -14.28 6.57 10.27
N ASN A 112 -13.82 7.35 9.29
CA ASN A 112 -14.67 8.28 8.51
C ASN A 112 -15.03 7.74 7.12
N ASN A 113 -14.54 6.55 6.74
CA ASN A 113 -14.80 5.91 5.47
C ASN A 113 -15.81 4.77 5.64
N ASN A 114 -16.67 4.57 4.64
CA ASN A 114 -17.62 3.45 4.60
C ASN A 114 -17.46 2.58 3.34
N GLU A 115 -16.42 2.84 2.54
CA GLU A 115 -16.16 2.07 1.33
C GLU A 115 -15.50 0.72 1.67
N LEU A 116 -15.76 -0.27 0.82
CA LEU A 116 -15.12 -1.57 0.87
C LEU A 116 -14.08 -1.68 -0.24
N PHE A 117 -12.98 -2.35 0.06
CA PHE A 117 -11.86 -2.52 -0.85
C PHE A 117 -11.60 -4.01 -1.12
N ASP A 118 -11.11 -4.29 -2.33
CA ASP A 118 -10.67 -5.65 -2.71
C ASP A 118 -9.25 -5.93 -2.22
N ILE A 119 -8.40 -4.89 -2.18
CA ILE A 119 -7.01 -5.01 -1.74
C ILE A 119 -6.68 -3.83 -0.83
N ILE A 120 -6.20 -4.13 0.37
CA ILE A 120 -5.72 -3.11 1.33
C ILE A 120 -4.24 -3.35 1.60
N PHE A 121 -3.41 -2.37 1.29
CA PHE A 121 -1.97 -2.38 1.60
C PHE A 121 -1.74 -1.74 2.96
N VAL A 122 -0.99 -2.43 3.82
CA VAL A 122 -0.67 -2.05 5.20
C VAL A 122 0.83 -2.22 5.40
N ASP A 123 1.58 -1.13 5.21
CA ASP A 123 3.04 -1.06 5.40
C ASP A 123 3.37 0.08 6.37
N PRO A 124 3.06 -0.10 7.67
CA PRO A 124 3.21 0.95 8.67
C PRO A 124 4.68 1.19 9.02
N PRO A 125 5.03 2.37 9.59
CA PRO A 125 6.37 2.61 10.13
C PRO A 125 6.64 1.66 11.30
N PHE A 126 7.66 0.81 11.18
CA PHE A 126 7.92 -0.31 12.10
C PHE A 126 8.32 0.10 13.53
N ALA A 127 8.80 1.32 13.74
CA ALA A 127 9.49 1.67 14.99
C ALA A 127 8.56 1.87 16.21
N SER A 128 7.24 2.07 16.01
CA SER A 128 6.34 2.42 17.13
C SER A 128 4.85 2.19 16.85
N PHE A 129 4.50 1.44 15.80
CA PHE A 129 3.12 1.28 15.40
C PHE A 129 2.61 -0.13 15.72
N ASP A 130 1.61 -0.22 16.65
CA ASP A 130 0.90 -1.47 16.89
C ASP A 130 -0.17 -1.65 15.79
N VAL A 131 0.08 -2.57 14.88
CA VAL A 131 -0.80 -2.82 13.72
C VAL A 131 -2.05 -3.63 14.07
N TYR A 132 -2.06 -4.37 15.19
CA TYR A 132 -3.16 -5.30 15.50
C TYR A 132 -4.51 -4.62 15.69
N PRO A 133 -4.65 -3.50 16.43
CA PRO A 133 -5.91 -2.77 16.52
C PRO A 133 -6.41 -2.29 15.15
N LEU A 134 -5.48 -1.82 14.30
CA LEU A 134 -5.82 -1.39 12.95
C LEU A 134 -6.32 -2.54 12.08
N LEU A 135 -5.74 -3.74 12.18
CA LEU A 135 -6.19 -4.92 11.44
C LEU A 135 -7.61 -5.33 11.80
N ILE A 136 -8.03 -5.13 13.06
CA ILE A 136 -9.41 -5.38 13.49
C ILE A 136 -10.36 -4.42 12.76
N GLU A 137 -10.01 -3.14 12.68
CA GLU A 137 -10.82 -2.13 11.99
C GLU A 137 -10.87 -2.37 10.47
N ILE A 138 -9.75 -2.71 9.86
CA ILE A 138 -9.63 -2.99 8.42
C ILE A 138 -10.62 -4.08 7.96
N LYS A 139 -10.97 -5.05 8.81
CA LYS A 139 -11.93 -6.11 8.47
C LYS A 139 -13.28 -5.54 8.03
N ASN A 140 -13.69 -4.40 8.59
CA ASN A 140 -14.95 -3.73 8.26
C ASN A 140 -14.90 -3.02 6.88
N HIS A 141 -13.71 -2.84 6.31
CA HIS A 141 -13.47 -2.17 5.04
C HIS A 141 -13.02 -3.14 3.93
N LEU A 142 -13.08 -4.43 4.19
CA LEU A 142 -12.63 -5.46 3.25
C LEU A 142 -13.84 -6.13 2.59
N ASN A 143 -13.84 -6.21 1.26
CA ASN A 143 -14.80 -7.02 0.52
C ASN A 143 -14.73 -8.48 0.97
N SER A 144 -15.80 -9.27 0.83
CA SER A 144 -15.87 -10.67 1.30
C SER A 144 -14.75 -11.57 0.76
N LYS A 145 -14.22 -11.28 -0.42
CA LYS A 145 -13.06 -11.95 -1.04
C LYS A 145 -11.82 -11.05 -1.07
N GLY A 146 -11.83 -9.99 -0.27
CA GLY A 146 -10.75 -9.02 -0.24
C GLY A 146 -9.49 -9.58 0.41
N ILE A 147 -8.37 -8.93 0.13
CA ILE A 147 -7.03 -9.33 0.55
C ILE A 147 -6.36 -8.15 1.25
N ILE A 148 -5.71 -8.42 2.37
CA ILE A 148 -4.82 -7.48 3.03
C ILE A 148 -3.38 -7.90 2.72
N TYR A 149 -2.58 -6.99 2.21
CA TYR A 149 -1.14 -7.09 2.23
C TYR A 149 -0.61 -6.41 3.47
N LEU A 150 0.20 -7.12 4.26
CA LEU A 150 0.76 -6.62 5.52
C LEU A 150 2.28 -6.80 5.52
N GLU A 151 3.03 -5.73 5.84
CA GLU A 151 4.44 -5.78 6.19
C GLU A 151 4.64 -5.58 7.70
N MET A 152 5.55 -6.36 8.30
CA MET A 152 5.89 -6.31 9.72
C MET A 152 7.38 -6.60 9.94
N ASN A 153 7.94 -6.10 11.03
CA ASN A 153 9.30 -6.46 11.48
C ASN A 153 9.33 -7.72 12.38
N GLU A 154 8.17 -8.25 12.74
CA GLU A 154 7.98 -9.46 13.55
C GLU A 154 7.01 -10.43 12.88
N ARG A 155 6.88 -11.64 13.43
CA ARG A 155 5.93 -12.62 12.90
C ARG A 155 4.50 -12.25 13.28
N TYR A 156 3.60 -12.30 12.31
CA TYR A 156 2.16 -12.22 12.55
C TYR A 156 1.70 -13.38 13.45
N SER A 157 1.02 -13.06 14.54
CA SER A 157 0.69 -14.03 15.59
C SER A 157 -0.79 -13.95 16.04
N SER A 158 -1.68 -13.41 15.20
CA SER A 158 -3.11 -13.34 15.50
C SER A 158 -3.91 -14.37 14.72
N ASN A 159 -5.05 -14.79 15.29
CA ASN A 159 -6.03 -15.66 14.63
C ASN A 159 -7.19 -14.88 14.02
N GLU A 160 -7.12 -13.53 14.03
CA GLU A 160 -8.18 -12.66 13.52
C GLU A 160 -8.35 -12.71 12.00
N LEU A 161 -7.27 -13.00 11.29
CA LEU A 161 -7.22 -13.10 9.85
C LEU A 161 -6.50 -14.39 9.44
N LYS A 162 -6.94 -14.96 8.33
CA LYS A 162 -6.33 -16.16 7.75
C LYS A 162 -5.10 -15.78 6.92
N ILE A 163 -3.96 -16.40 7.18
CA ILE A 163 -2.78 -16.28 6.36
C ILE A 163 -2.98 -17.08 5.06
N LEU A 164 -2.97 -16.41 3.92
CA LEU A 164 -3.01 -17.04 2.59
C LEU A 164 -1.61 -17.33 2.07
N LYS A 165 -0.71 -16.38 2.22
CA LYS A 165 0.70 -16.46 1.80
C LYS A 165 1.57 -15.65 2.74
N HIS A 166 2.80 -16.05 2.91
CA HIS A 166 3.80 -15.26 3.63
C HIS A 166 5.20 -15.50 3.10
N SER A 167 6.07 -14.54 3.33
CA SER A 167 7.50 -14.64 3.05
C SER A 167 8.29 -13.67 3.92
N LYS A 168 9.61 -13.67 3.78
CA LYS A 168 10.52 -12.80 4.52
C LYS A 168 11.61 -12.27 3.61
N ALA A 169 11.93 -10.99 3.74
CA ALA A 169 13.04 -10.36 3.07
C ALA A 169 13.85 -9.54 4.10
N GLY A 170 15.06 -10.00 4.42
CA GLY A 170 15.85 -9.42 5.49
C GLY A 170 15.16 -9.54 6.84
N LYS A 171 14.82 -8.39 7.46
CA LYS A 171 14.11 -8.31 8.75
C LYS A 171 12.58 -8.16 8.57
N VAL A 172 12.10 -7.98 7.34
CA VAL A 172 10.69 -7.72 7.06
C VAL A 172 9.97 -9.02 6.73
N TYR A 173 8.89 -9.28 7.44
CA TYR A 173 7.91 -10.31 7.12
C TYR A 173 6.78 -9.68 6.34
N PHE A 174 6.29 -10.34 5.30
CA PHE A 174 5.15 -9.85 4.55
C PHE A 174 4.17 -10.97 4.24
N TYR A 175 2.89 -10.61 4.24
CA TYR A 175 1.76 -11.52 4.26
C TYR A 175 0.69 -11.12 3.27
N LEU A 176 -0.02 -12.11 2.71
CA LEU A 176 -1.38 -11.92 2.25
C LEU A 176 -2.32 -12.55 3.26
N LEU A 177 -3.27 -11.75 3.73
CA LEU A 177 -4.28 -12.15 4.70
C LEU A 177 -5.68 -12.00 4.09
N SER A 178 -6.64 -12.79 4.60
CA SER A 178 -8.07 -12.67 4.26
C SER A 178 -8.92 -12.79 5.52
N LEU A 179 -10.20 -12.49 5.38
CA LEU A 179 -11.17 -12.81 6.42
C LEU A 179 -11.19 -14.30 6.69
N ASN A 180 -11.45 -14.67 7.96
CA ASN A 180 -11.79 -16.03 8.34
C ASN A 180 -13.27 -16.28 7.96
N ILE A 181 -13.51 -16.85 6.80
CA ILE A 181 -14.84 -17.25 6.32
C ILE A 181 -14.96 -18.78 6.45
#